data_9d6758c1190686b21d2cb14c694fe01d
#
_entry.id   9d6758c1190686b21d2cb14c694fe01d
#
_cell.length_a   1.000
_cell.length_b   1.000
_cell.length_c   1.000
_cell.angle_alpha   90.00
_cell.angle_beta   90.00
_cell.angle_gamma   90.00
#
_symmetry.space_group_name_H-M   'P 1'
#
loop_
_entity.id
_entity.type
_entity.pdbx_description
1 polymer ?
#
loop_
_entity_poly.entity_id
_entity_poly.type
_entity_poly.pdbx_seq_one_letter_code
_entity_poly.pdbx_strand_id
1 'polypeptide(L)'
;EKYPIDEYIVNEDIIINSTGNGTLGRIGMFHDSDRINDFTIVPDSHVTIIRACKYLIKSYLFYTLKYYQPYLEKLGEGSTNQTELRPSAVAELFIPIPPIGEQKRIIEKLLEVIPMVNAYGDKEKELQVYNKDFPAQLKKSILQEAVQGKLVPQDPSDEPASALLERIRTEKERLIQEGKIKRDKHESVIFR
;
A
#
# COMPACT_ATOMS: atom_id res chain seq x y z
N GLU A 1 29.63 -20.94 26.81
CA GLU A 1 28.93 -19.83 26.17
C GLU A 1 29.87 -19.18 25.17
N LYS A 2 29.40 -18.95 23.94
CA LYS A 2 30.24 -18.52 22.82
C LYS A 2 30.35 -16.98 22.73
N TYR A 3 29.43 -16.25 23.34
CA TYR A 3 29.32 -14.81 23.30
C TYR A 3 29.16 -14.19 24.69
N PRO A 4 29.64 -12.98 24.94
CA PRO A 4 29.39 -12.21 26.14
C PRO A 4 27.88 -12.02 26.41
N ILE A 5 27.48 -11.96 27.67
CA ILE A 5 26.06 -11.85 28.06
C ILE A 5 25.43 -10.54 27.55
N ASP A 6 26.20 -9.48 27.44
CA ASP A 6 25.79 -8.15 26.97
C ASP A 6 25.54 -8.08 25.46
N GLU A 7 26.01 -9.08 24.70
CA GLU A 7 25.73 -9.19 23.25
C GLU A 7 24.38 -9.85 22.95
N TYR A 8 23.72 -10.52 23.91
CA TYR A 8 22.42 -11.13 23.67
C TYR A 8 21.32 -10.07 23.58
N ILE A 9 20.39 -10.27 22.62
CA ILE A 9 19.16 -9.47 22.51
C ILE A 9 18.23 -9.78 23.70
N VAL A 10 17.79 -8.74 24.38
CA VAL A 10 16.84 -8.82 25.47
C VAL A 10 15.52 -8.13 25.13
N ASN A 11 14.48 -8.43 25.91
CA ASN A 11 13.16 -7.84 25.70
C ASN A 11 13.19 -6.32 25.67
N GLU A 12 12.53 -5.76 24.65
CA GLU A 12 12.45 -4.32 24.35
C GLU A 12 13.80 -3.66 23.97
N ASP A 13 14.79 -4.44 23.52
CA ASP A 13 15.91 -3.87 22.78
C ASP A 13 15.42 -3.26 21.47
N ILE A 14 15.97 -2.10 21.11
CA ILE A 14 15.67 -1.44 19.84
C ILE A 14 16.71 -1.91 18.82
N ILE A 15 16.23 -2.35 17.68
CA ILE A 15 17.03 -2.94 16.61
C ILE A 15 16.99 -2.02 15.41
N ILE A 16 18.18 -1.67 14.88
CA ILE A 16 18.31 -0.94 13.64
C ILE A 16 19.03 -1.82 12.62
N ASN A 17 18.43 -1.97 11.45
CA ASN A 17 19.08 -2.68 10.36
C ASN A 17 20.17 -1.80 9.73
N SER A 18 21.40 -2.27 9.77
CA SER A 18 22.58 -1.49 9.36
C SER A 18 22.98 -1.71 7.90
N THR A 19 22.34 -2.65 7.19
CA THR A 19 22.68 -2.99 5.80
C THR A 19 21.45 -3.36 4.96
N GLY A 20 21.66 -3.49 3.66
CA GLY A 20 20.67 -4.04 2.70
C GLY A 20 19.84 -2.99 1.98
N ASN A 21 19.69 -3.19 0.67
CA ASN A 21 18.88 -2.33 -0.19
C ASN A 21 17.41 -2.34 0.23
N GLY A 22 16.90 -1.16 0.62
CA GLY A 22 15.50 -0.97 1.02
C GLY A 22 15.16 -1.45 2.43
N THR A 23 16.14 -1.91 3.22
CA THR A 23 15.95 -2.31 4.62
C THR A 23 16.84 -1.55 5.59
N LEU A 24 17.92 -0.94 5.11
CA LEU A 24 18.85 -0.12 5.88
C LEU A 24 18.08 1.00 6.60
N GLY A 25 18.42 1.26 7.85
CA GLY A 25 17.81 2.30 8.68
C GLY A 25 16.45 1.92 9.28
N ARG A 26 15.88 0.74 8.93
CA ARG A 26 14.63 0.28 9.56
C ARG A 26 14.82 0.01 11.04
N ILE A 27 13.88 0.53 11.82
CA ILE A 27 13.90 0.43 13.28
C ILE A 27 12.77 -0.48 13.73
N GLY A 28 13.10 -1.45 14.57
CA GLY A 28 12.17 -2.35 15.25
C GLY A 28 12.42 -2.38 16.76
N MET A 29 11.46 -2.89 17.53
CA MET A 29 11.63 -3.25 18.93
C MET A 29 11.47 -4.76 19.04
N PHE A 30 12.40 -5.40 19.72
CA PHE A 30 12.35 -6.84 19.95
C PHE A 30 11.48 -7.14 21.17
N HIS A 31 10.60 -8.11 21.04
CA HIS A 31 9.80 -8.64 22.14
C HIS A 31 10.10 -10.12 22.36
N ASP A 32 10.08 -10.57 23.60
CA ASP A 32 10.30 -11.99 23.91
C ASP A 32 9.28 -12.91 23.23
N SER A 33 8.08 -12.39 22.88
CA SER A 33 7.10 -13.10 22.05
C SER A 33 7.58 -13.40 20.63
N ASP A 34 8.60 -12.68 20.15
CA ASP A 34 9.16 -12.86 18.80
C ASP A 34 10.19 -14.02 18.76
N ARG A 35 10.56 -14.58 19.93
CA ARG A 35 11.48 -15.71 20.01
C ARG A 35 10.85 -16.97 19.43
N ILE A 36 11.63 -17.64 18.61
CA ILE A 36 11.33 -19.00 18.17
C ILE A 36 11.92 -19.95 19.20
N ASN A 37 11.09 -20.57 20.03
CA ASN A 37 11.50 -21.31 21.21
C ASN A 37 12.27 -20.41 22.20
N ASP A 38 12.78 -20.97 23.30
CA ASP A 38 13.53 -20.22 24.30
C ASP A 38 15.01 -20.01 23.95
N PHE A 39 15.34 -19.91 22.64
CA PHE A 39 16.71 -19.70 22.24
C PHE A 39 17.17 -18.27 22.50
N THR A 40 18.40 -18.16 22.99
CA THR A 40 19.11 -16.87 23.06
C THR A 40 19.47 -16.42 21.65
N ILE A 41 19.24 -15.14 21.37
CA ILE A 41 19.48 -14.52 20.06
C ILE A 41 20.68 -13.59 20.20
N VAL A 42 21.64 -13.71 19.29
CA VAL A 42 22.75 -12.79 19.12
C VAL A 42 22.58 -12.12 17.78
N PRO A 43 22.67 -10.77 17.72
CA PRO A 43 22.62 -10.07 16.45
C PRO A 43 23.85 -10.41 15.60
N ASP A 44 23.69 -10.37 14.30
CA ASP A 44 24.80 -10.41 13.38
C ASP A 44 25.37 -8.98 13.14
N SER A 45 26.43 -8.88 12.32
CA SER A 45 27.08 -7.61 11.99
C SER A 45 26.18 -6.62 11.21
N HIS A 46 25.01 -7.05 10.78
CA HIS A 46 24.06 -6.24 9.99
C HIS A 46 23.00 -5.55 10.84
N VAL A 47 23.10 -5.70 12.17
CA VAL A 47 22.12 -5.18 13.12
C VAL A 47 22.82 -4.39 14.22
N THR A 48 22.33 -3.16 14.46
CA THR A 48 22.75 -2.34 15.60
C THR A 48 21.69 -2.42 16.69
N ILE A 49 22.11 -2.77 17.92
CA ILE A 49 21.22 -2.79 19.10
C ILE A 49 21.39 -1.50 19.89
N ILE A 50 20.26 -0.95 20.33
CA ILE A 50 20.21 0.20 21.23
C ILE A 50 19.43 -0.19 22.49
N ARG A 51 20.04 0.00 23.64
CA ARG A 51 19.45 -0.20 24.95
C ARG A 51 19.18 1.11 25.64
N ALA A 52 17.97 1.27 26.12
CA ALA A 52 17.61 2.45 26.90
C ALA A 52 18.33 2.44 28.24
N CYS A 53 18.88 3.58 28.65
CA CYS A 53 19.39 3.77 30.01
C CYS A 53 18.24 4.02 31.00
N LYS A 54 18.56 4.02 32.30
CA LYS A 54 17.56 4.21 33.39
C LYS A 54 16.76 5.51 33.34
N TYR A 55 17.18 6.49 32.57
CA TYR A 55 16.52 7.80 32.42
C TYR A 55 15.60 7.88 31.21
N LEU A 56 15.58 6.85 30.39
CA LEU A 56 14.78 6.76 29.17
C LEU A 56 13.83 5.56 29.24
N ILE A 57 12.54 5.81 29.03
CA ILE A 57 11.55 4.76 28.83
C ILE A 57 11.81 4.13 27.45
N LYS A 58 11.89 2.80 27.38
CA LYS A 58 12.23 2.08 26.15
C LYS A 58 11.30 2.45 24.98
N SER A 59 9.99 2.47 25.23
CA SER A 59 9.01 2.87 24.21
C SER A 59 9.19 4.33 23.77
N TYR A 60 9.55 5.24 24.69
CA TYR A 60 9.83 6.64 24.33
C TYR A 60 11.04 6.73 23.40
N LEU A 61 12.14 6.04 23.74
CA LEU A 61 13.31 5.96 22.91
C LEU A 61 13.01 5.37 21.53
N PHE A 62 12.21 4.29 21.50
CA PHE A 62 11.79 3.65 20.27
C PHE A 62 11.05 4.62 19.34
N TYR A 63 10.02 5.31 19.82
CA TYR A 63 9.27 6.27 18.99
C TYR A 63 10.11 7.47 18.59
N THR A 64 11.02 7.92 19.44
CA THR A 64 11.97 8.99 19.08
C THR A 64 12.91 8.54 17.95
N LEU A 65 13.43 7.33 18.01
CA LEU A 65 14.24 6.78 16.93
C LEU A 65 13.44 6.53 15.67
N LYS A 66 12.17 6.07 15.79
CA LYS A 66 11.25 5.97 14.65
C LYS A 66 11.05 7.29 13.90
N TYR A 67 11.03 8.41 14.62
CA TYR A 67 11.01 9.73 13.98
C TYR A 67 12.24 9.98 13.10
N TYR A 68 13.41 9.48 13.49
CA TYR A 68 14.64 9.59 12.71
C TYR A 68 14.78 8.52 11.61
N GLN A 69 13.92 7.52 11.56
CA GLN A 69 14.03 6.44 10.58
C GLN A 69 14.16 6.95 9.14
N PRO A 70 13.32 7.90 8.63
CA PRO A 70 13.46 8.40 7.26
C PRO A 70 14.81 9.09 6.99
N TYR A 71 15.42 9.70 8.00
CA TYR A 71 16.76 10.28 7.91
C TYR A 71 17.83 9.18 7.81
N LEU A 72 17.74 8.15 8.64
CA LEU A 72 18.68 7.03 8.64
C LEU A 72 18.61 6.23 7.33
N GLU A 73 17.41 6.03 6.79
CA GLU A 73 17.19 5.38 5.48
C GLU A 73 17.88 6.16 4.35
N LYS A 74 17.80 7.49 4.36
CA LYS A 74 18.46 8.35 3.36
C LYS A 74 19.99 8.33 3.46
N LEU A 75 20.56 8.11 4.64
CA LEU A 75 22.02 7.98 4.78
C LEU A 75 22.56 6.76 4.02
N GLY A 76 21.72 5.77 3.77
CA GLY A 76 22.04 4.58 2.99
C GLY A 76 21.88 4.71 1.48
N GLU A 77 21.31 5.80 0.96
CA GLU A 77 21.07 6.03 -0.47
C GLU A 77 22.33 6.58 -1.21
N GLY A 78 23.52 6.21 -0.78
CA GLY A 78 24.76 6.56 -1.45
C GLY A 78 25.05 5.73 -2.71
N SER A 79 25.84 6.28 -3.63
CA SER A 79 26.08 5.79 -5.01
C SER A 79 26.92 4.51 -5.15
N THR A 80 27.12 3.70 -4.12
CA THR A 80 27.85 2.43 -4.18
C THR A 80 27.03 1.30 -3.57
N ASN A 81 27.06 0.13 -4.20
CA ASN A 81 26.26 -1.07 -3.88
C ASN A 81 26.45 -1.67 -2.45
N GLN A 82 27.11 -1.00 -1.55
CA GLN A 82 27.32 -1.40 -0.16
C GLN A 82 27.26 -0.16 0.73
N THR A 83 26.05 0.30 1.01
CA THR A 83 25.84 1.31 2.04
C THR A 83 25.61 0.62 3.38
N GLU A 84 26.48 0.89 4.31
CA GLU A 84 26.38 0.44 5.69
C GLU A 84 26.10 1.63 6.60
N LEU A 85 25.06 1.52 7.41
CA LEU A 85 24.77 2.50 8.46
C LEU A 85 25.72 2.28 9.62
N ARG A 86 26.68 3.18 9.79
CA ARG A 86 27.65 3.10 10.89
C ARG A 86 26.97 3.40 12.23
N PRO A 87 27.32 2.68 13.31
CA PRO A 87 26.78 2.96 14.63
C PRO A 87 26.99 4.42 15.09
N SER A 88 28.05 5.08 14.64
CA SER A 88 28.31 6.51 14.90
C SER A 88 27.19 7.42 14.38
N ALA A 89 26.62 7.11 13.22
CA ALA A 89 25.50 7.90 12.65
C ALA A 89 24.26 7.88 13.57
N VAL A 90 24.05 6.78 14.25
CA VAL A 90 22.96 6.65 15.24
C VAL A 90 23.34 7.34 16.55
N ALA A 91 24.58 7.23 16.98
CA ALA A 91 25.09 7.86 18.20
C ALA A 91 25.10 9.40 18.15
N GLU A 92 25.17 9.98 16.96
CA GLU A 92 25.12 11.43 16.72
C GLU A 92 23.72 12.02 16.70
N LEU A 93 22.65 11.20 16.82
CA LEU A 93 21.27 11.69 16.85
C LEU A 93 20.99 12.47 18.14
N PHE A 94 20.36 13.62 18.00
CA PHE A 94 19.91 14.41 19.14
C PHE A 94 18.57 13.88 19.67
N ILE A 95 18.61 13.26 20.86
CA ILE A 95 17.43 12.70 21.50
C ILE A 95 17.02 13.62 22.66
N PRO A 96 15.81 14.21 22.64
CA PRO A 96 15.31 14.98 23.79
C PRO A 96 15.05 14.03 24.96
N ILE A 97 15.43 14.46 26.17
CA ILE A 97 15.25 13.67 27.39
C ILE A 97 14.36 14.47 28.38
N PRO A 98 13.03 14.50 28.18
CA PRO A 98 12.14 15.12 29.15
C PRO A 98 12.07 14.30 30.43
N PRO A 99 11.53 14.88 31.53
CA PRO A 99 11.31 14.13 32.77
C PRO A 99 10.49 12.86 32.53
N ILE A 100 10.73 11.82 33.31
CA ILE A 100 10.09 10.48 33.16
C ILE A 100 8.56 10.57 33.11
N GLY A 101 7.95 11.43 33.92
CA GLY A 101 6.51 11.65 33.90
C GLY A 101 5.99 12.20 32.56
N GLU A 102 6.78 13.03 31.89
CA GLU A 102 6.45 13.56 30.57
C GLU A 102 6.63 12.50 29.49
N GLN A 103 7.73 11.71 29.53
CA GLN A 103 7.89 10.57 28.63
C GLN A 103 6.70 9.63 28.69
N LYS A 104 6.17 9.31 29.90
CA LYS A 104 4.97 8.46 30.05
C LYS A 104 3.76 9.07 29.34
N ARG A 105 3.46 10.34 29.60
CA ARG A 105 2.30 11.02 28.97
C ARG A 105 2.42 11.07 27.44
N ILE A 106 3.64 11.28 26.92
CA ILE A 106 3.90 11.22 25.47
C ILE A 106 3.58 9.84 24.91
N ILE A 107 4.07 8.78 25.56
CA ILE A 107 3.82 7.41 25.12
C ILE A 107 2.34 7.05 25.19
N GLU A 108 1.67 7.36 26.28
CA GLU A 108 0.22 7.15 26.44
C GLU A 108 -0.54 7.78 25.28
N LYS A 109 -0.18 9.04 24.95
CA LYS A 109 -0.83 9.73 23.83
C LYS A 109 -0.51 9.14 22.45
N LEU A 110 0.72 8.70 22.22
CA LEU A 110 1.09 8.04 20.97
C LEU A 110 0.34 6.71 20.81
N LEU A 111 0.23 5.92 21.87
CA LEU A 111 -0.50 4.64 21.83
C LEU A 111 -2.01 4.83 21.61
N GLU A 112 -2.59 5.96 22.04
CA GLU A 112 -3.98 6.32 21.73
C GLU A 112 -4.15 6.73 20.25
N VAL A 113 -3.24 7.54 19.72
CA VAL A 113 -3.41 8.20 18.42
C VAL A 113 -2.96 7.33 17.24
N ILE A 114 -1.88 6.55 17.39
CA ILE A 114 -1.32 5.74 16.29
C ILE A 114 -2.34 4.77 15.67
N PRO A 115 -3.16 4.03 16.45
CA PRO A 115 -4.19 3.18 15.86
C PRO A 115 -5.22 3.94 15.02
N MET A 116 -5.58 5.16 15.44
CA MET A 116 -6.52 6.01 14.71
C MET A 116 -5.92 6.49 13.39
N VAL A 117 -4.65 6.88 13.39
CA VAL A 117 -3.92 7.29 12.17
C VAL A 117 -3.80 6.12 11.18
N ASN A 118 -3.51 4.91 11.68
CA ASN A 118 -3.44 3.72 10.85
C ASN A 118 -4.80 3.39 10.23
N ALA A 119 -5.87 3.41 11.02
CA ALA A 119 -7.23 3.18 10.53
C ALA A 119 -7.66 4.23 9.48
N TYR A 120 -7.28 5.49 9.68
CA TYR A 120 -7.50 6.55 8.69
C TYR A 120 -6.75 6.25 7.38
N GLY A 121 -5.46 5.92 7.49
CA GLY A 121 -4.64 5.58 6.32
C GLY A 121 -5.18 4.40 5.50
N ASP A 122 -5.74 3.39 6.15
CA ASP A 122 -6.37 2.26 5.47
C ASP A 122 -7.65 2.67 4.73
N LYS A 123 -8.47 3.55 5.33
CA LYS A 123 -9.66 4.12 4.69
C LYS A 123 -9.31 5.04 3.52
N GLU A 124 -8.25 5.80 3.64
CA GLU A 124 -7.76 6.64 2.55
C GLU A 124 -7.31 5.81 1.35
N LYS A 125 -6.56 4.72 1.57
CA LYS A 125 -6.16 3.78 0.51
C LYS A 125 -7.37 3.16 -0.19
N GLU A 126 -8.37 2.72 0.58
CA GLU A 126 -9.63 2.19 0.06
C GLU A 126 -10.34 3.21 -0.84
N LEU A 127 -10.43 4.46 -0.39
CA LEU A 127 -11.02 5.56 -1.16
C LEU A 127 -10.25 5.85 -2.45
N GLN A 128 -8.93 5.81 -2.41
CA GLN A 128 -8.10 6.00 -3.61
C GLN A 128 -8.36 4.93 -4.67
N VAL A 129 -8.53 3.67 -4.27
CA VAL A 129 -8.89 2.56 -5.17
C VAL A 129 -10.25 2.83 -5.81
N TYR A 130 -11.27 3.18 -5.02
CA TYR A 130 -12.59 3.51 -5.55
C TYR A 130 -12.54 4.68 -6.53
N ASN A 131 -11.87 5.76 -6.21
CA ASN A 131 -11.76 6.94 -7.07
C ASN A 131 -11.05 6.63 -8.39
N LYS A 132 -10.08 5.73 -8.39
CA LYS A 132 -9.37 5.30 -9.60
C LYS A 132 -10.26 4.49 -10.53
N ASP A 133 -11.05 3.57 -10.00
CA ASP A 133 -11.83 2.61 -10.78
C ASP A 133 -13.23 3.12 -11.14
N PHE A 134 -13.78 4.02 -10.32
CA PHE A 134 -15.14 4.54 -10.46
C PHE A 134 -15.45 5.13 -11.85
N PRO A 135 -14.61 5.99 -12.47
CA PRO A 135 -14.93 6.56 -13.79
C PRO A 135 -15.09 5.49 -14.88
N ALA A 136 -14.26 4.45 -14.83
CA ALA A 136 -14.33 3.35 -15.80
C ALA A 136 -15.59 2.48 -15.60
N GLN A 137 -15.93 2.19 -14.35
CA GLN A 137 -17.12 1.43 -13.99
C GLN A 137 -18.39 2.20 -14.33
N LEU A 138 -18.45 3.50 -14.02
CA LEU A 138 -19.57 4.36 -14.36
C LEU A 138 -19.79 4.43 -15.87
N LYS A 139 -18.72 4.64 -16.65
CA LYS A 139 -18.80 4.62 -18.12
C LYS A 139 -19.36 3.29 -18.63
N LYS A 140 -18.88 2.16 -18.10
CA LYS A 140 -19.37 0.83 -18.49
C LYS A 140 -20.85 0.65 -18.16
N SER A 141 -21.28 1.10 -16.98
CA SER A 141 -22.70 1.02 -16.55
C SER A 141 -23.59 1.87 -17.45
N ILE A 142 -23.20 3.12 -17.75
CA ILE A 142 -23.95 4.00 -18.65
C ILE A 142 -24.07 3.38 -20.06
N LEU A 143 -22.99 2.82 -20.58
CA LEU A 143 -23.01 2.16 -21.89
C LEU A 143 -23.90 0.91 -21.87
N GLN A 144 -23.91 0.17 -20.78
CA GLN A 144 -24.79 -1.00 -20.62
C GLN A 144 -26.27 -0.59 -20.62
N GLU A 145 -26.64 0.44 -19.88
CA GLU A 145 -28.01 0.99 -19.89
C GLU A 145 -28.40 1.52 -21.28
N ALA A 146 -27.47 2.18 -21.99
CA ALA A 146 -27.70 2.64 -23.36
C ALA A 146 -27.97 1.49 -24.31
N VAL A 147 -27.16 0.43 -24.29
CA VAL A 147 -27.33 -0.75 -25.16
C VAL A 147 -28.62 -1.51 -24.84
N GLN A 148 -29.07 -1.51 -23.57
CA GLN A 148 -30.32 -2.12 -23.15
C GLN A 148 -31.55 -1.25 -23.47
N GLY A 149 -31.37 -0.06 -24.03
CA GLY A 149 -32.46 0.90 -24.32
C GLY A 149 -33.13 1.49 -23.07
N LYS A 150 -32.44 1.46 -21.94
CA LYS A 150 -32.93 1.95 -20.63
C LYS A 150 -32.44 3.37 -20.29
N LEU A 151 -31.44 3.89 -21.03
CA LEU A 151 -30.81 5.17 -20.72
C LEU A 151 -31.74 6.35 -20.98
N VAL A 152 -32.59 6.23 -22.01
CA VAL A 152 -33.61 7.22 -22.37
C VAL A 152 -34.97 6.57 -22.48
N PRO A 153 -36.08 7.24 -22.12
CA PRO A 153 -37.41 6.73 -22.34
C PRO A 153 -37.62 6.46 -23.82
N GLN A 154 -38.27 5.36 -24.17
CA GLN A 154 -38.67 5.07 -25.54
C GLN A 154 -39.86 5.96 -25.90
N ASP A 155 -39.82 6.58 -27.10
CA ASP A 155 -40.95 7.34 -27.63
C ASP A 155 -41.88 6.39 -28.39
N PRO A 156 -43.16 6.29 -28.00
CA PRO A 156 -44.13 5.45 -28.71
C PRO A 156 -44.40 5.86 -30.18
N SER A 157 -43.99 7.06 -30.55
CA SER A 157 -44.10 7.56 -31.93
C SER A 157 -42.93 7.14 -32.83
N ASP A 158 -41.86 6.59 -32.23
CA ASP A 158 -40.70 6.10 -32.98
C ASP A 158 -41.07 4.86 -33.80
N GLU A 159 -40.42 4.73 -34.95
CA GLU A 159 -40.57 3.57 -35.82
C GLU A 159 -40.15 2.27 -35.10
N PRO A 160 -40.97 1.19 -35.16
CA PRO A 160 -40.60 -0.09 -34.59
C PRO A 160 -39.29 -0.64 -35.21
N ALA A 161 -38.41 -1.22 -34.38
CA ALA A 161 -37.16 -1.83 -34.84
C ALA A 161 -37.34 -2.86 -35.97
N SER A 162 -38.49 -3.56 -35.99
CA SER A 162 -38.83 -4.50 -37.06
C SER A 162 -38.94 -3.84 -38.43
N ALA A 163 -39.55 -2.67 -38.52
CA ALA A 163 -39.67 -1.93 -39.79
C ALA A 163 -38.30 -1.41 -40.29
N LEU A 164 -37.46 -0.92 -39.39
CA LEU A 164 -36.09 -0.55 -39.71
C LEU A 164 -35.27 -1.72 -40.23
N LEU A 165 -35.36 -2.88 -39.57
CA LEU A 165 -34.62 -4.10 -39.95
C LEU A 165 -35.11 -4.61 -41.34
N GLU A 166 -36.40 -4.49 -41.66
CA GLU A 166 -36.91 -4.88 -42.96
C GLU A 166 -36.40 -3.96 -44.08
N ARG A 167 -36.30 -2.65 -43.84
CA ARG A 167 -35.68 -1.73 -44.77
C ARG A 167 -34.21 -2.02 -44.99
N ILE A 168 -33.46 -2.32 -43.92
CA ILE A 168 -32.06 -2.69 -44.02
C ILE A 168 -31.87 -3.97 -44.82
N ARG A 169 -32.73 -5.00 -44.65
CA ARG A 169 -32.69 -6.24 -45.44
C ARG A 169 -32.96 -5.98 -46.92
N THR A 170 -33.97 -5.22 -47.22
CA THR A 170 -34.30 -4.84 -48.59
C THR A 170 -33.19 -4.09 -49.28
N GLU A 171 -32.59 -3.12 -48.62
CA GLU A 171 -31.45 -2.38 -49.13
C GLU A 171 -30.21 -3.25 -49.33
N LYS A 172 -29.94 -4.15 -48.36
CA LYS A 172 -28.82 -5.12 -48.49
C LYS A 172 -29.03 -6.04 -49.71
N GLU A 173 -30.22 -6.54 -49.93
CA GLU A 173 -30.52 -7.36 -51.11
C GLU A 173 -30.38 -6.60 -52.40
N ARG A 174 -30.86 -5.33 -52.48
CA ARG A 174 -30.63 -4.44 -53.61
C ARG A 174 -29.15 -4.26 -53.94
N LEU A 175 -28.32 -3.97 -52.93
CA LEU A 175 -26.87 -3.78 -53.09
C LEU A 175 -26.16 -5.08 -53.53
N ILE A 176 -26.64 -6.22 -53.12
CA ILE A 176 -26.13 -7.54 -53.58
C ILE A 176 -26.47 -7.74 -55.06
N GLN A 177 -27.72 -7.44 -55.49
CA GLN A 177 -28.16 -7.55 -56.87
C GLN A 177 -27.38 -6.60 -57.79
N GLU A 178 -27.10 -5.38 -57.30
CA GLU A 178 -26.29 -4.39 -58.01
C GLU A 178 -24.78 -4.76 -58.04
N GLY A 179 -24.36 -5.86 -57.40
CA GLY A 179 -22.96 -6.27 -57.33
C GLY A 179 -22.05 -5.43 -56.49
N LYS A 180 -22.58 -4.50 -55.67
CA LYS A 180 -21.85 -3.56 -54.82
C LYS A 180 -21.32 -4.24 -53.54
N ILE A 181 -22.01 -5.26 -53.04
CA ILE A 181 -21.61 -6.04 -51.87
C ILE A 181 -21.76 -7.53 -52.15
N LYS A 182 -20.87 -8.33 -51.51
CA LYS A 182 -20.96 -9.79 -51.61
C LYS A 182 -21.95 -10.35 -50.61
N ARG A 183 -22.64 -11.41 -50.96
CA ARG A 183 -23.54 -12.13 -50.05
C ARG A 183 -22.71 -12.76 -48.92
N ASP A 184 -23.04 -12.43 -47.68
CA ASP A 184 -22.44 -13.01 -46.51
C ASP A 184 -22.84 -14.47 -46.33
N LYS A 185 -21.93 -15.36 -45.92
CA LYS A 185 -22.24 -16.76 -45.66
C LYS A 185 -22.94 -17.02 -44.35
N HIS A 186 -22.92 -16.05 -43.45
CA HIS A 186 -23.57 -16.11 -42.15
C HIS A 186 -24.53 -14.91 -41.97
N GLU A 187 -25.81 -15.16 -41.92
CA GLU A 187 -26.75 -14.12 -41.50
C GLU A 187 -26.55 -13.83 -40.01
N SER A 188 -26.33 -12.55 -39.67
CA SER A 188 -26.33 -12.13 -38.27
C SER A 188 -27.74 -12.28 -37.70
N VAL A 189 -27.88 -13.13 -36.70
CA VAL A 189 -29.13 -13.27 -35.94
C VAL A 189 -29.18 -12.14 -34.91
N ILE A 190 -30.10 -11.22 -35.11
CA ILE A 190 -30.38 -10.18 -34.12
C ILE A 190 -31.38 -10.77 -33.14
N PHE A 191 -30.92 -11.04 -31.92
CA PHE A 191 -31.81 -11.45 -30.84
C PHE A 191 -32.61 -10.24 -30.33
N ARG A 192 -33.92 -10.46 -30.10
CA ARG A 192 -34.81 -9.48 -29.47
C ARG A 192 -34.58 -9.42 -27.97
#